data_26ff921c5975b935942c89a571eb4c67
#
_entry.id   26ff921c5975b935942c89a571eb4c67
#
_cell.length_a   1.000
_cell.length_b   1.000
_cell.length_c   1.000
_cell.angle_alpha   90.00
_cell.angle_beta   90.00
_cell.angle_gamma   90.00
#
_symmetry.space_group_name_H-M   'P 1'
#
loop_
_entity.id
_entity.type
_entity.pdbx_description
1 polymer ?
#
loop_
_entity_poly.entity_id
_entity_poly.type
_entity_poly.pdbx_seq_one_letter_code
_entity_poly.pdbx_strand_id
1 'polypeptide(L)'
;MLQASEDAPELEYGTAHKLHSAAPLTAKLLSHVLGSGKTEFEHFVNWIAYIYQNKQKAMTAWIFTGVPGTGKGLLIHKVLKPLFGEQQVPMRALENIEEQFNLYLRTALFLAVDEFRMGDAGSIGKMADKLKHQITEPNLTIRAMRSNQIELPSFCNFIFLTNRADAVKIEEGDRRYNVAPRQEKKLDAVHVDLVSNIDDIEKELYIFAGVLHKFQVDQRMAHTALENEAKIQMKNISMSVLEEFAAAIRQRNLEYFTEILDIPLTNTFDAGGISTAQRYLKHWLAEIGTEIIIPMSQFKLVYDVLTDTRNKLSTRDFTKAMSRLNIKTARKRVSADKNASIPRGVVLTWKLDDNIRKSLIKEHFAERDNLLLKENS
;
A
#
# COMPACT_ATOMS: atom_id res chain seq x y z
N MET A 1 17.85 23.54 15.08
CA MET A 1 16.74 22.96 15.85
C MET A 1 16.27 23.95 16.88
N LEU A 2 14.95 24.00 17.08
CA LEU A 2 14.32 24.87 18.05
C LEU A 2 14.75 24.48 19.48
N GLN A 3 14.92 25.50 20.37
CA GLN A 3 15.23 25.26 21.78
C GLN A 3 14.03 24.57 22.46
N ALA A 4 14.29 23.52 23.21
CA ALA A 4 13.28 22.75 23.94
C ALA A 4 12.89 23.41 25.24
N SER A 5 11.61 23.42 25.61
CA SER A 5 11.14 23.89 26.91
C SER A 5 11.48 22.88 28.01
N GLU A 6 12.00 23.38 29.14
CA GLU A 6 12.23 22.57 30.34
C GLU A 6 10.91 22.18 31.05
N ASP A 7 9.86 22.99 30.91
CA ASP A 7 8.54 22.77 31.54
C ASP A 7 7.66 21.81 30.77
N ALA A 8 8.13 21.30 29.62
CA ALA A 8 7.33 20.36 28.81
C ALA A 8 7.10 19.02 29.56
N PRO A 9 5.90 18.45 29.46
CA PRO A 9 5.59 17.18 30.09
C PRO A 9 6.42 16.03 29.47
N GLU A 10 6.77 15.07 30.30
CA GLU A 10 7.34 13.80 29.86
C GLU A 10 6.20 12.87 29.40
N LEU A 11 6.28 12.43 28.16
CA LEU A 11 5.32 11.52 27.56
C LEU A 11 6.04 10.27 27.04
N GLU A 12 5.26 9.23 26.77
CA GLU A 12 5.74 7.95 26.24
C GLU A 12 4.81 7.42 25.14
N TYR A 13 5.25 6.38 24.43
CA TYR A 13 4.40 5.66 23.50
C TYR A 13 3.15 5.14 24.24
N GLY A 14 1.97 5.47 23.69
CA GLY A 14 0.66 5.19 24.33
C GLY A 14 0.06 6.37 25.11
N THR A 15 0.87 7.39 25.43
CA THR A 15 0.40 8.61 26.12
C THR A 15 0.58 9.90 25.32
N ALA A 16 1.03 9.81 24.05
CA ALA A 16 1.25 10.97 23.19
C ALA A 16 -0.01 11.83 22.97
N HIS A 17 -1.21 11.25 23.12
CA HIS A 17 -2.48 11.99 23.09
C HIS A 17 -2.54 13.14 24.12
N LYS A 18 -1.78 13.09 25.21
CA LYS A 18 -1.67 14.18 26.20
C LYS A 18 -1.02 15.44 25.61
N LEU A 19 -0.40 15.35 24.42
CA LEU A 19 0.06 16.51 23.67
C LEU A 19 -1.06 17.50 23.37
N HIS A 20 -2.31 17.07 23.26
CA HIS A 20 -3.48 17.94 23.10
C HIS A 20 -3.68 18.92 24.25
N SER A 21 -3.13 18.63 25.44
CA SER A 21 -3.17 19.54 26.57
C SER A 21 -1.92 20.44 26.64
N ALA A 22 -0.78 19.98 26.16
CA ALA A 22 0.49 20.71 26.23
C ALA A 22 0.70 21.65 25.04
N ALA A 23 0.31 21.25 23.85
CA ALA A 23 0.44 22.01 22.59
C ALA A 23 -0.82 21.78 21.73
N PRO A 24 -1.96 22.37 22.09
CA PRO A 24 -3.28 22.01 21.53
C PRO A 24 -3.41 22.29 20.04
N LEU A 25 -2.90 23.41 19.51
CA LEU A 25 -2.99 23.72 18.07
C LEU A 25 -2.11 22.78 17.24
N THR A 26 -0.88 22.55 17.71
CA THR A 26 0.05 21.60 17.11
C THR A 26 -0.55 20.19 17.07
N ALA A 27 -1.07 19.73 18.21
CA ALA A 27 -1.68 18.41 18.32
C ALA A 27 -2.96 18.26 17.44
N LYS A 28 -3.81 19.30 17.34
CA LYS A 28 -4.97 19.32 16.44
C LYS A 28 -4.54 19.19 14.97
N LEU A 29 -3.52 19.94 14.53
CA LEU A 29 -3.01 19.86 13.16
C LEU A 29 -2.47 18.46 12.86
N LEU A 30 -1.62 17.93 13.75
CA LEU A 30 -1.09 16.57 13.61
C LEU A 30 -2.19 15.53 13.52
N SER A 31 -3.15 15.55 14.46
CA SER A 31 -4.27 14.60 14.49
C SER A 31 -5.10 14.67 13.20
N HIS A 32 -5.42 15.90 12.73
CA HIS A 32 -6.19 16.08 11.51
C HIS A 32 -5.47 15.53 10.27
N VAL A 33 -4.19 15.84 10.09
CA VAL A 33 -3.39 15.35 8.95
C VAL A 33 -3.22 13.83 8.99
N LEU A 34 -3.20 13.24 10.19
CA LEU A 34 -3.14 11.80 10.42
C LEU A 34 -4.51 11.09 10.33
N GLY A 35 -5.54 11.76 9.75
CA GLY A 35 -6.86 11.18 9.58
C GLY A 35 -7.64 10.99 10.87
N SER A 36 -7.22 11.68 11.96
CA SER A 36 -7.83 11.62 13.30
C SER A 36 -7.72 10.24 13.98
N GLY A 37 -6.83 9.37 13.51
CA GLY A 37 -6.55 8.07 14.10
C GLY A 37 -5.67 8.19 15.35
N LYS A 38 -6.11 7.59 16.47
CA LYS A 38 -5.34 7.60 17.73
C LYS A 38 -4.03 6.83 17.58
N THR A 39 -4.07 5.67 16.97
CA THR A 39 -2.89 4.81 16.76
C THR A 39 -1.87 5.47 15.87
N GLU A 40 -2.32 6.11 14.79
CA GLU A 40 -1.48 6.85 13.85
C GLU A 40 -0.81 8.04 14.53
N PHE A 41 -1.56 8.75 15.39
CA PHE A 41 -1.04 9.88 16.17
C PHE A 41 0.08 9.43 17.13
N GLU A 42 -0.18 8.41 17.95
CA GLU A 42 0.81 7.85 18.88
C GLU A 42 2.07 7.38 18.14
N HIS A 43 1.88 6.68 17.03
CA HIS A 43 2.99 6.15 16.23
C HIS A 43 3.82 7.27 15.57
N PHE A 44 3.16 8.31 15.05
CA PHE A 44 3.84 9.44 14.44
C PHE A 44 4.62 10.27 15.44
N VAL A 45 4.05 10.53 16.62
CA VAL A 45 4.75 11.28 17.69
C VAL A 45 5.97 10.50 18.17
N ASN A 46 5.88 9.19 18.36
CA ASN A 46 7.00 8.33 18.69
C ASN A 46 8.10 8.34 17.62
N TRP A 47 7.69 8.24 16.34
CA TRP A 47 8.60 8.26 15.20
C TRP A 47 9.37 9.59 15.10
N ILE A 48 8.67 10.72 15.26
CA ILE A 48 9.27 12.04 15.21
C ILE A 48 10.17 12.30 16.43
N ALA A 49 9.79 11.81 17.63
CA ALA A 49 10.58 11.89 18.83
C ALA A 49 11.88 11.11 18.70
N TYR A 50 11.83 9.91 18.12
CA TYR A 50 13.04 9.13 17.81
C TYR A 50 14.02 9.95 16.94
N ILE A 51 13.51 10.53 15.85
CA ILE A 51 14.34 11.32 14.93
C ILE A 51 14.84 12.59 15.61
N TYR A 52 14.00 13.24 16.44
CA TYR A 52 14.38 14.44 17.17
C TYR A 52 15.54 14.19 18.14
N GLN A 53 15.52 13.07 18.87
CA GLN A 53 16.55 12.72 19.87
C GLN A 53 17.83 12.20 19.21
N ASN A 54 17.71 11.30 18.24
CA ASN A 54 18.84 10.55 17.71
C ASN A 54 19.46 11.16 16.46
N LYS A 55 18.74 12.00 15.71
CA LYS A 55 19.16 12.55 14.40
C LYS A 55 19.49 11.44 13.40
N GLN A 56 18.77 10.35 13.47
CA GLN A 56 19.02 9.15 12.70
C GLN A 56 17.80 8.77 11.85
N LYS A 57 18.04 7.89 10.90
CA LYS A 57 17.02 7.32 10.04
C LYS A 57 16.21 6.28 10.81
N ALA A 58 14.87 6.41 10.77
CA ALA A 58 13.94 5.44 11.34
C ALA A 58 13.67 4.23 10.44
N MET A 59 14.25 4.19 9.23
CA MET A 59 14.07 3.12 8.22
C MET A 59 12.62 2.94 7.76
N THR A 60 11.73 3.84 8.14
CA THR A 60 10.33 3.92 7.72
C THR A 60 10.02 5.31 7.20
N ALA A 61 8.94 5.42 6.41
CA ALA A 61 8.46 6.66 5.82
C ALA A 61 6.97 6.84 6.12
N TRP A 62 6.49 8.08 6.09
CA TRP A 62 5.07 8.38 6.24
C TRP A 62 4.45 8.83 4.93
N ILE A 63 3.21 8.39 4.69
CA ILE A 63 2.36 8.80 3.56
C ILE A 63 1.13 9.48 4.15
N PHE A 64 0.96 10.76 3.85
CA PHE A 64 -0.23 11.53 4.22
C PHE A 64 -1.13 11.70 3.01
N THR A 65 -2.33 11.14 3.08
CA THR A 65 -3.32 11.21 2.03
C THR A 65 -4.52 12.06 2.44
N GLY A 66 -5.11 12.79 1.51
CA GLY A 66 -6.31 13.58 1.79
C GLY A 66 -6.62 14.58 0.68
N VAL A 67 -7.84 15.11 0.71
CA VAL A 67 -8.25 16.14 -0.24
C VAL A 67 -7.39 17.40 -0.10
N PRO A 68 -7.33 18.29 -1.11
CA PRO A 68 -6.66 19.58 -0.98
C PRO A 68 -7.22 20.40 0.20
N GLY A 69 -6.35 21.09 0.94
CA GLY A 69 -6.76 21.92 2.08
C GLY A 69 -6.84 21.18 3.42
N THR A 70 -6.32 19.94 3.53
CA THR A 70 -6.30 19.19 4.80
C THR A 70 -5.11 19.51 5.70
N GLY A 71 -4.29 20.51 5.40
CA GLY A 71 -3.18 20.95 6.26
C GLY A 71 -1.87 20.18 6.09
N LYS A 72 -1.75 19.26 5.11
CA LYS A 72 -0.51 18.49 4.86
C LYS A 72 0.72 19.39 4.67
N GLY A 73 0.62 20.42 3.83
CA GLY A 73 1.69 21.41 3.65
C GLY A 73 1.96 22.25 4.90
N LEU A 74 0.90 22.58 5.67
CA LEU A 74 1.06 23.32 6.94
C LEU A 74 1.88 22.53 7.96
N LEU A 75 1.69 21.21 8.06
CA LEU A 75 2.53 20.35 8.90
C LEU A 75 4.02 20.54 8.57
N ILE A 76 4.38 20.57 7.31
CA ILE A 76 5.78 20.77 6.90
C ILE A 76 6.25 22.18 7.23
N HIS A 77 5.48 23.20 6.83
CA HIS A 77 5.92 24.59 6.92
C HIS A 77 5.78 25.19 8.33
N LYS A 78 4.75 24.84 9.09
CA LYS A 78 4.45 25.42 10.39
C LYS A 78 4.95 24.58 11.58
N VAL A 79 5.25 23.30 11.35
CA VAL A 79 5.71 22.41 12.43
C VAL A 79 7.12 21.90 12.16
N LEU A 80 7.33 21.12 11.09
CA LEU A 80 8.61 20.41 10.90
C LEU A 80 9.78 21.33 10.58
N LYS A 81 9.60 22.30 9.69
CA LYS A 81 10.66 23.25 9.33
C LYS A 81 11.11 24.13 10.51
N PRO A 82 10.20 24.78 11.26
CA PRO A 82 10.61 25.55 12.42
C PRO A 82 11.25 24.69 13.52
N LEU A 83 10.75 23.45 13.70
CA LEU A 83 11.24 22.53 14.74
C LEU A 83 12.65 22.01 14.45
N PHE A 84 12.93 21.58 13.21
CA PHE A 84 14.19 20.94 12.83
C PHE A 84 15.16 21.88 12.10
N GLY A 85 14.66 22.92 11.47
CA GLY A 85 15.38 23.88 10.64
C GLY A 85 15.05 23.74 9.15
N GLU A 86 15.02 24.85 8.43
CA GLU A 86 14.64 24.93 7.02
C GLU A 86 15.47 24.02 6.11
N GLN A 87 16.79 23.98 6.33
CA GLN A 87 17.70 23.17 5.50
C GLN A 87 17.62 21.67 5.81
N GLN A 88 17.14 21.30 6.99
CA GLN A 88 16.97 19.92 7.43
C GLN A 88 15.65 19.31 6.96
N VAL A 89 14.72 20.15 6.48
CA VAL A 89 13.39 19.72 6.00
C VAL A 89 13.12 20.25 4.61
N PRO A 90 13.93 19.90 3.59
CA PRO A 90 13.63 20.26 2.21
C PRO A 90 12.30 19.64 1.76
N MET A 91 11.55 20.40 0.97
CA MET A 91 10.35 19.95 0.30
C MET A 91 10.56 19.97 -1.22
N ARG A 92 10.21 18.91 -1.92
CA ARG A 92 10.47 18.72 -3.35
C ARG A 92 9.29 18.03 -4.02
N ALA A 93 9.05 18.35 -5.29
CA ALA A 93 8.21 17.55 -6.16
C ALA A 93 8.95 16.25 -6.54
N LEU A 94 8.19 15.22 -6.92
CA LEU A 94 8.75 13.89 -7.24
C LEU A 94 9.77 13.96 -8.38
N GLU A 95 9.51 14.76 -9.41
CA GLU A 95 10.38 14.95 -10.57
C GLU A 95 11.79 15.41 -10.14
N ASN A 96 11.86 16.24 -9.11
CA ASN A 96 13.14 16.78 -8.60
C ASN A 96 13.95 15.73 -7.80
N ILE A 97 13.36 14.61 -7.43
CA ILE A 97 14.08 13.48 -6.79
C ILE A 97 14.80 12.62 -7.83
N GLU A 98 14.33 12.63 -9.07
CA GLU A 98 14.96 11.94 -10.21
C GLU A 98 16.22 12.66 -10.69
N GLU A 99 16.40 13.93 -10.33
CA GLU A 99 17.55 14.71 -10.75
C GLU A 99 18.87 14.07 -10.29
N GLN A 100 19.89 14.23 -11.14
CA GLN A 100 21.23 13.67 -10.87
C GLN A 100 21.90 14.32 -9.65
N PHE A 101 21.45 15.52 -9.25
CA PHE A 101 22.07 16.30 -8.19
C PHE A 101 21.22 16.30 -6.93
N ASN A 102 21.66 15.59 -5.92
CA ASN A 102 20.95 15.36 -4.68
C ASN A 102 21.71 15.85 -3.42
N LEU A 103 22.53 16.89 -3.58
CA LEU A 103 23.36 17.43 -2.51
C LEU A 103 22.56 17.86 -1.26
N TYR A 104 21.30 18.26 -1.42
CA TYR A 104 20.40 18.64 -0.34
C TYR A 104 20.13 17.49 0.66
N LEU A 105 20.28 16.24 0.25
CA LEU A 105 20.12 15.08 1.12
C LEU A 105 21.26 14.93 2.15
N ARG A 106 22.38 15.62 1.93
CA ARG A 106 23.53 15.57 2.84
C ARG A 106 23.21 16.05 4.26
N THR A 107 22.37 17.07 4.37
CA THR A 107 22.00 17.69 5.65
C THR A 107 20.56 17.44 6.05
N ALA A 108 19.76 16.83 5.17
CA ALA A 108 18.34 16.60 5.42
C ALA A 108 18.11 15.54 6.49
N LEU A 109 17.28 15.87 7.49
CA LEU A 109 16.67 14.92 8.42
C LEU A 109 15.34 14.41 7.91
N PHE A 110 14.64 15.24 7.12
CA PHE A 110 13.41 14.87 6.43
C PHE A 110 13.47 15.32 4.98
N LEU A 111 12.91 14.54 4.10
CA LEU A 111 12.54 14.97 2.75
C LEU A 111 11.02 14.87 2.62
N ALA A 112 10.36 16.01 2.53
CA ALA A 112 8.94 16.07 2.19
C ALA A 112 8.79 16.04 0.67
N VAL A 113 8.07 15.04 0.16
CA VAL A 113 7.79 14.89 -1.27
C VAL A 113 6.34 15.29 -1.50
N ASP A 114 6.14 16.41 -2.17
CA ASP A 114 4.80 16.95 -2.44
C ASP A 114 4.26 16.42 -3.78
N GLU A 115 2.93 16.40 -3.88
CA GLU A 115 2.19 15.89 -5.03
C GLU A 115 2.66 14.49 -5.47
N PHE A 116 3.03 13.68 -4.47
CA PHE A 116 3.58 12.36 -4.72
C PHE A 116 2.57 11.47 -5.44
N ARG A 117 2.97 10.95 -6.59
CA ARG A 117 2.28 9.88 -7.29
C ARG A 117 3.30 9.01 -8.01
N MET A 118 3.17 7.72 -7.88
CA MET A 118 3.83 6.82 -8.81
C MET A 118 3.02 6.83 -10.11
N GLY A 119 3.57 7.42 -11.17
CA GLY A 119 2.89 7.56 -12.47
C GLY A 119 2.69 6.22 -13.17
N ASP A 120 1.84 6.19 -14.21
CA ASP A 120 1.51 5.00 -14.98
C ASP A 120 2.68 4.53 -15.84
N ALA A 121 2.97 3.23 -15.78
CA ALA A 121 3.78 2.39 -16.68
C ALA A 121 5.26 2.76 -16.98
N GLY A 122 6.15 1.84 -16.74
CA GLY A 122 7.53 1.78 -17.30
C GLY A 122 8.63 2.44 -16.45
N SER A 123 8.49 3.64 -15.95
CA SER A 123 9.44 4.28 -15.00
C SER A 123 9.15 3.95 -13.53
N ILE A 124 7.92 3.53 -13.23
CA ILE A 124 7.37 3.31 -11.90
C ILE A 124 8.18 2.29 -11.08
N GLY A 125 8.52 1.16 -11.69
CA GLY A 125 9.26 0.11 -10.99
C GLY A 125 10.62 0.60 -10.49
N LYS A 126 11.35 1.31 -11.34
CA LYS A 126 12.69 1.85 -11.01
C LYS A 126 12.62 2.92 -9.93
N MET A 127 11.59 3.78 -9.96
CA MET A 127 11.40 4.82 -8.96
C MET A 127 10.98 4.23 -7.61
N ALA A 128 10.05 3.29 -7.61
CA ALA A 128 9.64 2.58 -6.40
C ALA A 128 10.83 1.89 -5.73
N ASP A 129 11.65 1.18 -6.50
CA ASP A 129 12.85 0.51 -5.98
C ASP A 129 13.88 1.52 -5.47
N LYS A 130 14.09 2.65 -6.18
CA LYS A 130 14.98 3.72 -5.72
C LYS A 130 14.51 4.31 -4.38
N LEU A 131 13.22 4.59 -4.23
CA LEU A 131 12.66 5.11 -2.97
C LEU A 131 12.76 4.07 -1.84
N LYS A 132 12.42 2.81 -2.10
CA LYS A 132 12.59 1.72 -1.13
C LYS A 132 14.03 1.63 -0.64
N HIS A 133 14.98 1.72 -1.57
CA HIS A 133 16.41 1.75 -1.27
C HIS A 133 16.77 2.98 -0.42
N GLN A 134 16.36 4.18 -0.85
CA GLN A 134 16.65 5.42 -0.13
C GLN A 134 16.05 5.48 1.29
N ILE A 135 14.90 4.85 1.54
CA ILE A 135 14.28 4.79 2.87
C ILE A 135 15.11 3.91 3.81
N THR A 136 15.64 2.79 3.34
CA THR A 136 16.25 1.75 4.21
C THR A 136 17.76 1.75 4.22
N GLU A 137 18.44 2.24 3.18
CA GLU A 137 19.90 2.20 3.13
C GLU A 137 20.55 3.22 4.08
N PRO A 138 21.56 2.81 4.84
CA PRO A 138 22.26 3.69 5.77
C PRO A 138 23.12 4.74 5.07
N ASN A 139 23.53 4.48 3.82
CA ASN A 139 24.34 5.38 3.02
C ASN A 139 23.60 5.82 1.76
N LEU A 140 23.91 7.03 1.30
CA LEU A 140 23.44 7.56 0.03
C LEU A 140 24.61 7.99 -0.83
N THR A 141 24.51 7.67 -2.14
CA THR A 141 25.41 8.24 -3.14
C THR A 141 24.95 9.66 -3.46
N ILE A 142 25.80 10.64 -3.13
CA ILE A 142 25.54 12.05 -3.37
C ILE A 142 26.38 12.52 -4.54
N ARG A 143 25.76 13.29 -5.43
CA ARG A 143 26.41 13.94 -6.55
C ARG A 143 26.10 15.43 -6.53
N ALA A 144 27.14 16.26 -6.45
CA ALA A 144 27.04 17.69 -6.67
C ALA A 144 27.39 18.01 -8.14
N MET A 145 26.96 19.18 -8.59
CA MET A 145 27.28 19.66 -9.94
C MET A 145 28.82 19.75 -10.09
N ARG A 146 29.35 19.17 -11.16
CA ARG A 146 30.80 19.14 -11.49
C ARG A 146 31.68 18.42 -10.45
N SER A 147 31.14 17.51 -9.65
CA SER A 147 31.90 16.71 -8.70
C SER A 147 31.72 15.22 -8.95
N ASN A 148 32.66 14.42 -8.41
CA ASN A 148 32.55 12.98 -8.38
C ASN A 148 31.41 12.55 -7.43
N GLN A 149 30.88 11.37 -7.66
CA GLN A 149 29.96 10.73 -6.71
C GLN A 149 30.69 10.36 -5.44
N ILE A 150 30.11 10.67 -4.31
CA ILE A 150 30.62 10.29 -2.98
C ILE A 150 29.49 9.55 -2.23
N GLU A 151 29.89 8.54 -1.49
CA GLU A 151 28.99 7.81 -0.60
C GLU A 151 29.11 8.41 0.80
N LEU A 152 27.97 8.80 1.37
CA LEU A 152 27.89 9.43 2.71
C LEU A 152 26.79 8.76 3.54
N PRO A 153 26.91 8.76 4.88
CA PRO A 153 25.82 8.36 5.75
C PRO A 153 24.55 9.17 5.49
N SER A 154 23.41 8.50 5.47
CA SER A 154 22.10 9.11 5.27
C SER A 154 21.32 9.18 6.58
N PHE A 155 20.88 10.38 6.93
CA PHE A 155 20.03 10.64 8.10
C PHE A 155 18.59 10.98 7.69
N CYS A 156 18.32 11.01 6.39
CA CYS A 156 17.08 11.49 5.82
C CYS A 156 15.93 10.50 5.98
N ASN A 157 14.84 10.96 6.57
CA ASN A 157 13.55 10.28 6.67
C ASN A 157 12.58 10.86 5.63
N PHE A 158 11.64 10.07 5.13
CA PHE A 158 10.78 10.47 4.04
C PHE A 158 9.33 10.69 4.51
N ILE A 159 8.73 11.77 4.01
CA ILE A 159 7.31 12.09 4.19
C ILE A 159 6.73 12.37 2.80
N PHE A 160 5.72 11.60 2.41
CA PHE A 160 5.03 11.73 1.14
C PHE A 160 3.68 12.40 1.34
N LEU A 161 3.42 13.48 0.61
CA LEU A 161 2.16 14.21 0.63
C LEU A 161 1.44 13.97 -0.69
N THR A 162 0.19 13.55 -0.62
CA THR A 162 -0.57 13.24 -1.83
C THR A 162 -2.06 13.48 -1.65
N ASN A 163 -2.73 13.81 -2.75
CA ASN A 163 -4.19 13.88 -2.81
C ASN A 163 -4.82 12.58 -3.37
N ARG A 164 -3.99 11.59 -3.73
CA ARG A 164 -4.43 10.34 -4.36
C ARG A 164 -4.43 9.19 -3.36
N ALA A 165 -5.40 8.28 -3.51
CA ALA A 165 -5.48 7.07 -2.71
C ALA A 165 -4.51 5.97 -3.20
N ASP A 166 -4.12 6.02 -4.49
CA ASP A 166 -3.25 5.06 -5.20
C ASP A 166 -1.82 5.56 -5.38
N ALA A 167 -1.37 6.49 -4.54
CA ALA A 167 -0.11 7.20 -4.76
C ALA A 167 1.14 6.33 -4.68
N VAL A 168 1.12 5.29 -3.86
CA VAL A 168 2.25 4.38 -3.65
C VAL A 168 1.83 2.94 -3.86
N LYS A 169 2.61 2.20 -4.66
CA LYS A 169 2.44 0.75 -4.76
C LYS A 169 3.07 0.08 -3.54
N ILE A 170 2.22 -0.40 -2.62
CA ILE A 170 2.64 -1.15 -1.44
C ILE A 170 2.54 -2.65 -1.73
N GLU A 171 3.66 -3.35 -1.68
CA GLU A 171 3.73 -4.80 -1.87
C GLU A 171 3.36 -5.55 -0.59
N GLU A 172 3.02 -6.83 -0.73
CA GLU A 172 2.77 -7.68 0.42
C GLU A 172 4.03 -7.83 1.29
N GLY A 173 3.88 -7.59 2.61
CA GLY A 173 4.99 -7.63 3.56
C GLY A 173 5.91 -6.40 3.49
N ASP A 174 5.49 -5.30 2.84
CA ASP A 174 6.28 -4.06 2.86
C ASP A 174 6.32 -3.48 4.27
N ARG A 175 7.55 -3.32 4.78
CA ARG A 175 7.87 -2.88 6.15
C ARG A 175 8.29 -1.40 6.25
N ARG A 176 8.13 -0.62 5.18
CA ARG A 176 8.70 0.73 5.09
C ARG A 176 7.68 1.83 5.28
N TYR A 177 6.45 1.62 4.79
CA TYR A 177 5.47 2.69 4.72
C TYR A 177 4.49 2.65 5.89
N ASN A 178 4.41 3.77 6.61
CA ASN A 178 3.30 4.12 7.48
C ASN A 178 2.29 4.90 6.63
N VAL A 179 1.03 4.52 6.63
CA VAL A 179 -0.01 5.19 5.87
C VAL A 179 -1.02 5.80 6.81
N ALA A 180 -1.15 7.13 6.76
CA ALA A 180 -2.22 7.81 7.48
C ALA A 180 -3.56 7.56 6.80
N PRO A 181 -4.66 7.35 7.55
CA PRO A 181 -6.00 7.31 7.01
C PRO A 181 -6.27 8.57 6.17
N ARG A 182 -6.95 8.37 5.04
CA ARG A 182 -7.23 9.46 4.13
C ARG A 182 -8.11 10.51 4.80
N GLN A 183 -7.67 11.76 4.78
CA GLN A 183 -8.46 12.88 5.31
C GLN A 183 -9.36 13.46 4.22
N GLU A 184 -10.67 13.29 4.40
CA GLU A 184 -11.69 13.76 3.44
C GLU A 184 -12.23 15.17 3.76
N LYS A 185 -11.92 15.70 4.95
CA LYS A 185 -12.42 17.01 5.39
C LYS A 185 -11.30 18.04 5.32
N LYS A 186 -11.60 19.22 4.79
CA LYS A 186 -10.67 20.34 4.81
C LYS A 186 -10.46 20.85 6.25
N LEU A 187 -9.26 21.35 6.52
CA LEU A 187 -8.87 21.83 7.85
C LEU A 187 -9.77 22.97 8.33
N ASP A 188 -10.09 23.93 7.46
CA ASP A 188 -10.95 25.07 7.74
C ASP A 188 -12.42 24.68 8.03
N ALA A 189 -12.88 23.59 7.44
CA ALA A 189 -14.24 23.07 7.68
C ALA A 189 -14.40 22.39 9.05
N VAL A 190 -13.31 21.91 9.66
CA VAL A 190 -13.36 21.15 10.93
C VAL A 190 -12.78 21.95 12.09
N HIS A 191 -11.71 22.70 11.83
CA HIS A 191 -10.91 23.39 12.86
C HIS A 191 -10.76 24.88 12.53
N VAL A 192 -11.89 25.62 12.53
CA VAL A 192 -11.91 27.07 12.26
C VAL A 192 -11.01 27.83 13.24
N ASP A 193 -11.00 27.43 14.52
CA ASP A 193 -10.15 27.99 15.57
C ASP A 193 -8.66 27.83 15.28
N LEU A 194 -8.26 26.65 14.79
CA LEU A 194 -6.88 26.39 14.41
C LEU A 194 -6.45 27.24 13.22
N VAL A 195 -7.31 27.34 12.19
CA VAL A 195 -6.98 28.14 11.00
C VAL A 195 -6.89 29.63 11.33
N SER A 196 -7.76 30.14 12.19
CA SER A 196 -7.74 31.54 12.65
C SER A 196 -6.50 31.88 13.50
N ASN A 197 -5.92 30.89 14.17
CA ASN A 197 -4.77 31.05 15.06
C ASN A 197 -3.54 30.26 14.55
N ILE A 198 -3.42 30.07 13.25
CA ILE A 198 -2.40 29.19 12.66
C ILE A 198 -0.96 29.63 12.98
N ASP A 199 -0.74 30.92 13.14
CA ASP A 199 0.57 31.49 13.48
C ASP A 199 0.91 31.27 14.97
N ASP A 200 -0.06 31.00 15.83
CA ASP A 200 0.17 30.69 17.23
C ASP A 200 0.74 29.28 17.43
N ILE A 201 0.73 28.43 16.41
CA ILE A 201 1.50 27.16 16.44
C ILE A 201 2.95 27.41 16.79
N GLU A 202 3.58 28.46 16.27
CA GLU A 202 4.98 28.79 16.56
C GLU A 202 5.23 29.00 18.06
N LYS A 203 4.25 29.51 18.79
CA LYS A 203 4.32 29.72 20.26
C LYS A 203 4.30 28.39 21.02
N GLU A 204 3.70 27.34 20.46
CA GLU A 204 3.62 26.02 21.07
C GLU A 204 4.84 25.14 20.75
N LEU A 205 5.59 25.46 19.68
CA LEU A 205 6.63 24.57 19.18
C LEU A 205 7.77 24.35 20.17
N TYR A 206 8.10 25.31 21.03
CA TYR A 206 9.14 25.13 22.08
C TYR A 206 8.69 24.11 23.14
N ILE A 207 7.37 24.08 23.47
CA ILE A 207 6.78 23.04 24.32
C ILE A 207 6.82 21.69 23.61
N PHE A 208 6.40 21.67 22.34
CA PHE A 208 6.45 20.44 21.54
C PHE A 208 7.88 19.89 21.39
N ALA A 209 8.86 20.77 21.17
CA ALA A 209 10.29 20.41 21.18
C ALA A 209 10.71 19.79 22.52
N GLY A 210 10.26 20.36 23.64
CA GLY A 210 10.51 19.83 24.97
C GLY A 210 9.88 18.46 25.19
N VAL A 211 8.62 18.27 24.74
CA VAL A 211 7.98 16.95 24.75
C VAL A 211 8.79 15.93 23.95
N LEU A 212 9.18 16.25 22.71
CA LEU A 212 9.96 15.34 21.87
C LEU A 212 11.33 15.01 22.48
N HIS A 213 11.96 16.00 23.17
CA HIS A 213 13.24 15.81 23.84
C HIS A 213 13.14 14.83 25.02
N LYS A 214 12.09 14.93 25.82
CA LYS A 214 11.85 14.10 27.01
C LYS A 214 11.07 12.82 26.72
N PHE A 215 10.54 12.65 25.51
CA PHE A 215 9.68 11.52 25.15
C PHE A 215 10.40 10.20 25.38
N GLN A 216 9.75 9.28 26.11
CA GLN A 216 10.24 7.90 26.23
C GLN A 216 9.93 7.13 24.95
N VAL A 217 10.90 7.10 24.05
CA VAL A 217 10.76 6.52 22.72
C VAL A 217 10.73 5.00 22.78
N ASP A 218 9.69 4.38 22.22
CA ASP A 218 9.73 2.98 21.84
C ASP A 218 10.50 2.85 20.52
N GLN A 219 11.79 2.47 20.62
CA GLN A 219 12.67 2.34 19.45
C GLN A 219 12.17 1.28 18.46
N ARG A 220 11.65 0.17 18.96
CA ARG A 220 11.12 -0.90 18.10
C ARG A 220 9.97 -0.38 17.25
N MET A 221 9.03 0.33 17.87
CA MET A 221 7.89 0.91 17.15
C MET A 221 8.33 2.01 16.18
N ALA A 222 9.34 2.82 16.49
CA ALA A 222 9.85 3.84 15.58
C ALA A 222 10.40 3.23 14.26
N HIS A 223 11.01 2.04 14.33
CA HIS A 223 11.57 1.31 13.19
C HIS A 223 10.58 0.34 12.51
N THR A 224 9.37 0.20 13.03
CA THR A 224 8.36 -0.71 12.51
C THR A 224 7.27 0.07 11.79
N ALA A 225 6.99 -0.28 10.54
CA ALA A 225 5.86 0.33 9.84
C ALA A 225 4.54 -0.08 10.47
N LEU A 226 3.64 0.89 10.62
CA LEU A 226 2.31 0.68 11.16
C LEU A 226 1.47 -0.17 10.20
N GLU A 227 0.88 -1.25 10.71
CA GLU A 227 -0.11 -2.03 10.00
C GLU A 227 -1.50 -1.57 10.42
N ASN A 228 -2.20 -0.90 9.50
CA ASN A 228 -3.54 -0.35 9.72
C ASN A 228 -4.42 -0.50 8.48
N GLU A 229 -5.70 -0.19 8.63
CA GLU A 229 -6.71 -0.25 7.57
C GLU A 229 -6.31 0.60 6.36
N ALA A 230 -5.77 1.81 6.57
CA ALA A 230 -5.35 2.71 5.50
C ALA A 230 -4.24 2.10 4.63
N LYS A 231 -3.28 1.41 5.23
CA LYS A 231 -2.22 0.70 4.51
C LYS A 231 -2.78 -0.47 3.70
N ILE A 232 -3.73 -1.21 4.28
CA ILE A 232 -4.42 -2.31 3.58
C ILE A 232 -5.21 -1.78 2.39
N GLN A 233 -5.96 -0.69 2.56
CA GLN A 233 -6.72 -0.05 1.47
C GLN A 233 -5.80 0.46 0.36
N MET A 234 -4.72 1.18 0.69
CA MET A 234 -3.76 1.66 -0.31
C MET A 234 -3.10 0.50 -1.07
N LYS A 235 -2.75 -0.59 -0.38
CA LYS A 235 -2.22 -1.81 -0.99
C LYS A 235 -3.22 -2.40 -1.99
N ASN A 236 -4.50 -2.52 -1.61
CA ASN A 236 -5.53 -3.08 -2.46
C ASN A 236 -5.77 -2.22 -3.72
N ILE A 237 -5.85 -0.89 -3.56
CA ILE A 237 -6.04 0.05 -4.70
C ILE A 237 -4.82 0.05 -5.64
N SER A 238 -3.62 -0.16 -5.12
CA SER A 238 -2.38 -0.13 -5.90
C SER A 238 -1.99 -1.48 -6.52
N MET A 239 -2.75 -2.54 -6.26
CA MET A 239 -2.53 -3.84 -6.88
C MET A 239 -2.78 -3.78 -8.39
N SER A 240 -1.91 -4.39 -9.17
CA SER A 240 -2.24 -4.71 -10.56
C SER A 240 -3.32 -5.78 -10.60
N VAL A 241 -4.10 -5.82 -11.67
CA VAL A 241 -5.14 -6.85 -11.89
C VAL A 241 -4.60 -8.28 -11.69
N LEU A 242 -3.34 -8.52 -12.08
CA LEU A 242 -2.69 -9.82 -11.89
C LEU A 242 -2.35 -10.11 -10.42
N GLU A 243 -1.95 -9.10 -9.66
CA GLU A 243 -1.68 -9.23 -8.21
C GLU A 243 -2.98 -9.42 -7.43
N GLU A 244 -4.05 -8.75 -7.82
CA GLU A 244 -5.40 -8.91 -7.27
C GLU A 244 -5.91 -10.34 -7.50
N PHE A 245 -5.81 -10.83 -8.73
CA PHE A 245 -6.14 -12.22 -9.07
C PHE A 245 -5.32 -13.23 -8.25
N ALA A 246 -4.01 -13.01 -8.11
CA ALA A 246 -3.15 -13.85 -7.29
C ALA A 246 -3.48 -13.77 -5.79
N ALA A 247 -3.88 -12.60 -5.30
CA ALA A 247 -4.32 -12.41 -3.92
C ALA A 247 -5.62 -13.18 -3.65
N ALA A 248 -6.60 -13.12 -4.56
CA ALA A 248 -7.83 -13.88 -4.46
C ALA A 248 -7.59 -15.40 -4.35
N ILE A 249 -6.59 -15.92 -5.09
CA ILE A 249 -6.18 -17.33 -4.97
C ILE A 249 -5.61 -17.64 -3.57
N ARG A 250 -4.67 -16.82 -3.09
CA ARG A 250 -4.02 -17.04 -1.79
C ARG A 250 -4.99 -16.94 -0.63
N GLN A 251 -5.90 -15.98 -0.69
CA GLN A 251 -6.94 -15.75 0.31
C GLN A 251 -8.08 -16.77 0.22
N ARG A 252 -8.12 -17.58 -0.85
CA ARG A 252 -9.21 -18.53 -1.14
C ARG A 252 -10.56 -17.81 -1.27
N ASN A 253 -10.53 -16.60 -1.84
CA ASN A 253 -11.71 -15.77 -2.06
C ASN A 253 -12.46 -16.29 -3.29
N LEU A 254 -13.53 -17.08 -3.04
CA LEU A 254 -14.32 -17.65 -4.10
C LEU A 254 -15.22 -16.62 -4.77
N GLU A 255 -15.75 -15.64 -4.03
CA GLU A 255 -16.63 -14.60 -4.57
C GLU A 255 -16.01 -13.86 -5.76
N TYR A 256 -14.71 -13.56 -5.67
CA TYR A 256 -13.97 -12.96 -6.77
C TYR A 256 -14.07 -13.76 -8.08
N PHE A 257 -14.11 -15.09 -8.00
CA PHE A 257 -14.20 -15.95 -9.18
C PHE A 257 -15.64 -16.17 -9.64
N THR A 258 -16.62 -16.10 -8.74
CA THR A 258 -18.03 -16.28 -9.10
C THR A 258 -18.58 -15.13 -9.94
N GLU A 259 -17.97 -13.95 -9.92
CA GLU A 259 -18.34 -12.83 -10.80
C GLU A 259 -18.35 -13.23 -12.29
N ILE A 260 -17.53 -14.21 -12.71
CA ILE A 260 -17.50 -14.69 -14.08
C ILE A 260 -18.82 -15.35 -14.50
N LEU A 261 -19.58 -15.92 -13.54
CA LEU A 261 -20.86 -16.59 -13.82
C LEU A 261 -21.95 -15.57 -14.20
N ASP A 262 -21.81 -14.33 -13.76
CA ASP A 262 -22.77 -13.24 -13.99
C ASP A 262 -22.51 -12.51 -15.31
N ILE A 263 -21.41 -12.82 -16.01
CA ILE A 263 -21.08 -12.20 -17.30
C ILE A 263 -22.04 -12.70 -18.37
N PRO A 264 -22.86 -11.83 -18.99
CA PRO A 264 -23.81 -12.25 -20.00
C PRO A 264 -23.12 -12.70 -21.30
N LEU A 265 -23.63 -13.75 -21.92
CA LEU A 265 -23.10 -14.27 -23.19
C LEU A 265 -23.58 -13.48 -24.42
N THR A 266 -24.50 -12.54 -24.24
CA THR A 266 -25.10 -11.74 -25.31
C THR A 266 -24.20 -10.55 -25.64
N ASN A 267 -23.96 -10.37 -26.96
CA ASN A 267 -23.23 -9.19 -27.53
C ASN A 267 -21.76 -9.05 -27.22
N THR A 268 -21.04 -10.12 -26.92
CA THR A 268 -19.58 -10.06 -26.70
C THR A 268 -18.84 -10.74 -27.83
N PHE A 269 -17.75 -10.14 -28.31
CA PHE A 269 -16.87 -10.73 -29.33
C PHE A 269 -16.20 -12.03 -28.87
N ASP A 270 -16.25 -12.37 -27.59
CA ASP A 270 -15.62 -13.56 -27.00
C ASP A 270 -16.62 -14.44 -26.21
N ALA A 271 -17.85 -14.58 -26.71
CA ALA A 271 -18.87 -15.41 -26.06
C ALA A 271 -18.41 -16.86 -25.84
N GLY A 272 -17.61 -17.42 -26.76
CA GLY A 272 -17.03 -18.76 -26.63
C GLY A 272 -16.01 -18.86 -25.48
N GLY A 273 -15.19 -17.86 -25.29
CA GLY A 273 -14.23 -17.77 -24.18
C GLY A 273 -14.94 -17.66 -22.83
N ILE A 274 -15.94 -16.79 -22.74
CA ILE A 274 -16.75 -16.60 -21.52
C ILE A 274 -17.47 -17.89 -21.15
N SER A 275 -18.18 -18.51 -22.09
CA SER A 275 -18.89 -19.79 -21.87
C SER A 275 -17.93 -20.91 -21.40
N THR A 276 -16.74 -20.97 -21.99
CA THR A 276 -15.71 -21.95 -21.61
C THR A 276 -15.18 -21.69 -20.21
N ALA A 277 -14.90 -20.42 -19.85
CA ALA A 277 -14.43 -20.04 -18.54
C ALA A 277 -15.48 -20.30 -17.44
N GLN A 278 -16.76 -19.99 -17.72
CA GLN A 278 -17.89 -20.32 -16.84
C GLN A 278 -18.00 -21.82 -16.59
N ARG A 279 -17.87 -22.64 -17.68
CA ARG A 279 -17.88 -24.10 -17.56
C ARG A 279 -16.71 -24.63 -16.72
N TYR A 280 -15.49 -24.06 -16.88
CA TYR A 280 -14.35 -24.41 -16.04
C TYR A 280 -14.60 -24.07 -14.59
N LEU A 281 -15.09 -22.89 -14.30
CA LEU A 281 -15.37 -22.48 -12.92
C LEU A 281 -16.44 -23.37 -12.27
N LYS A 282 -17.55 -23.67 -12.97
CA LYS A 282 -18.58 -24.60 -12.48
C LYS A 282 -18.00 -25.98 -12.15
N HIS A 283 -17.08 -26.48 -12.99
CA HIS A 283 -16.40 -27.75 -12.74
C HIS A 283 -15.49 -27.66 -11.49
N TRP A 284 -14.72 -26.56 -11.33
CA TRP A 284 -13.89 -26.38 -10.15
C TRP A 284 -14.70 -26.28 -8.87
N LEU A 285 -15.87 -25.63 -8.93
CA LEU A 285 -16.80 -25.52 -7.82
C LEU A 285 -17.41 -26.86 -7.41
N ALA A 286 -17.66 -27.76 -8.38
CA ALA A 286 -18.19 -29.09 -8.10
C ALA A 286 -17.20 -30.00 -7.33
N GLU A 287 -15.89 -29.77 -7.48
CA GLU A 287 -14.82 -30.53 -6.78
C GLU A 287 -14.42 -29.92 -5.43
N ILE A 288 -15.27 -29.09 -4.82
CA ILE A 288 -14.97 -28.39 -3.59
C ILE A 288 -14.86 -29.33 -2.37
N GLY A 289 -13.87 -29.04 -1.53
CA GLY A 289 -13.57 -29.79 -0.30
C GLY A 289 -12.32 -30.65 -0.41
N THR A 290 -11.74 -30.77 -1.62
CA THR A 290 -10.45 -31.41 -1.87
C THR A 290 -9.44 -30.42 -2.46
N GLU A 291 -8.17 -30.72 -2.36
CA GLU A 291 -7.15 -30.01 -3.10
C GLU A 291 -7.27 -30.35 -4.59
N ILE A 292 -7.58 -29.35 -5.42
CA ILE A 292 -7.67 -29.53 -6.88
C ILE A 292 -6.48 -28.90 -7.57
N ILE A 293 -6.04 -29.50 -8.68
CA ILE A 293 -4.96 -28.97 -9.52
C ILE A 293 -5.56 -28.60 -10.87
N ILE A 294 -5.63 -27.31 -11.14
CA ILE A 294 -6.22 -26.75 -12.35
C ILE A 294 -5.13 -26.47 -13.37
N PRO A 295 -5.22 -26.98 -14.60
CA PRO A 295 -4.25 -26.71 -15.65
C PRO A 295 -4.06 -25.20 -15.86
N MET A 296 -2.81 -24.77 -16.03
CA MET A 296 -2.46 -23.34 -16.15
C MET A 296 -3.18 -22.67 -17.34
N SER A 297 -3.45 -23.39 -18.41
CA SER A 297 -4.20 -22.88 -19.57
C SER A 297 -5.66 -22.54 -19.25
N GLN A 298 -6.32 -23.40 -18.47
CA GLN A 298 -7.69 -23.15 -18.01
C GLN A 298 -7.73 -21.96 -17.05
N PHE A 299 -6.78 -21.93 -16.14
CA PHE A 299 -6.67 -20.89 -15.14
C PHE A 299 -6.39 -19.51 -15.78
N LYS A 300 -5.55 -19.50 -16.81
CA LYS A 300 -5.30 -18.30 -17.62
C LYS A 300 -6.54 -17.82 -18.36
N LEU A 301 -7.35 -18.73 -18.92
CA LEU A 301 -8.59 -18.34 -19.61
C LEU A 301 -9.56 -17.66 -18.63
N VAL A 302 -9.71 -18.18 -17.42
CA VAL A 302 -10.53 -17.56 -16.38
C VAL A 302 -10.00 -16.17 -16.02
N TYR A 303 -8.68 -16.01 -15.89
CA TYR A 303 -8.05 -14.70 -15.70
C TYR A 303 -8.36 -13.74 -16.85
N ASP A 304 -8.16 -14.16 -18.09
CA ASP A 304 -8.38 -13.33 -19.28
C ASP A 304 -9.83 -12.83 -19.37
N VAL A 305 -10.80 -13.67 -19.00
CA VAL A 305 -12.23 -13.31 -19.02
C VAL A 305 -12.60 -12.37 -17.87
N LEU A 306 -12.14 -12.65 -16.64
CA LEU A 306 -12.41 -11.78 -15.47
C LEU A 306 -11.83 -10.38 -15.62
N THR A 307 -10.69 -10.27 -16.29
CA THR A 307 -9.94 -9.01 -16.30
C THR A 307 -10.15 -8.17 -17.55
N ASP A 308 -10.87 -8.72 -18.55
CA ASP A 308 -11.12 -8.08 -19.86
C ASP A 308 -9.88 -7.36 -20.44
N THR A 309 -8.69 -7.92 -20.20
CA THR A 309 -7.45 -7.26 -20.61
C THR A 309 -7.21 -7.45 -22.11
N ARG A 310 -7.15 -6.35 -22.85
CA ARG A 310 -6.84 -6.33 -24.29
C ARG A 310 -5.42 -6.84 -24.59
N ASN A 311 -4.50 -6.72 -23.65
CA ASN A 311 -3.13 -7.22 -23.73
C ASN A 311 -3.03 -8.57 -23.02
N LYS A 312 -3.46 -9.62 -23.68
CA LYS A 312 -3.41 -11.00 -23.15
C LYS A 312 -1.96 -11.44 -23.01
N LEU A 313 -1.54 -11.74 -21.77
CA LEU A 313 -0.26 -12.37 -21.51
C LEU A 313 -0.17 -13.72 -22.21
N SER A 314 1.00 -14.12 -22.70
CA SER A 314 1.21 -15.50 -23.12
C SER A 314 1.06 -16.45 -21.91
N THR A 315 0.64 -17.71 -22.14
CA THR A 315 0.55 -18.69 -21.04
C THR A 315 1.88 -18.88 -20.32
N ARG A 316 3.00 -18.73 -21.02
CA ARG A 316 4.35 -18.80 -20.45
C ARG A 316 4.63 -17.63 -19.50
N ASP A 317 4.28 -16.40 -19.89
CA ASP A 317 4.52 -15.21 -19.08
C ASP A 317 3.56 -15.15 -17.90
N PHE A 318 2.30 -15.54 -18.10
CA PHE A 318 1.33 -15.72 -17.02
C PHE A 318 1.83 -16.74 -15.98
N THR A 319 2.36 -17.90 -16.43
CA THR A 319 2.93 -18.92 -15.52
C THR A 319 4.11 -18.39 -14.73
N LYS A 320 5.01 -17.63 -15.38
CA LYS A 320 6.14 -16.98 -14.69
C LYS A 320 5.66 -15.95 -13.66
N ALA A 321 4.67 -15.15 -14.02
CA ALA A 321 4.10 -14.16 -13.14
C ALA A 321 3.43 -14.80 -11.91
N MET A 322 2.61 -15.84 -12.09
CA MET A 322 2.02 -16.60 -10.99
C MET A 322 3.08 -17.19 -10.05
N SER A 323 4.20 -17.69 -10.60
CA SER A 323 5.30 -18.19 -9.79
C SER A 323 5.99 -17.09 -8.98
N ARG A 324 6.16 -15.88 -9.55
CA ARG A 324 6.72 -14.71 -8.83
C ARG A 324 5.78 -14.24 -7.71
N LEU A 325 4.48 -14.38 -7.90
CA LEU A 325 3.43 -14.04 -6.92
C LEU A 325 3.18 -15.17 -5.90
N ASN A 326 4.10 -16.15 -5.80
CA ASN A 326 4.06 -17.25 -4.84
C ASN A 326 2.80 -18.14 -4.93
N ILE A 327 2.22 -18.27 -6.11
CA ILE A 327 1.09 -19.19 -6.30
C ILE A 327 1.59 -20.63 -6.36
N LYS A 328 1.07 -21.47 -5.46
CA LYS A 328 1.41 -22.90 -5.40
C LYS A 328 1.02 -23.60 -6.70
N THR A 329 1.96 -24.28 -7.34
CA THR A 329 1.73 -25.04 -8.56
C THR A 329 2.19 -26.47 -8.39
N ALA A 330 1.49 -27.40 -9.03
CA ALA A 330 1.86 -28.80 -9.06
C ALA A 330 1.68 -29.38 -10.48
N ARG A 331 2.14 -30.61 -10.69
CA ARG A 331 1.90 -31.35 -11.94
C ARG A 331 0.87 -32.43 -11.68
N LYS A 332 -0.20 -32.45 -12.49
CA LYS A 332 -1.24 -33.49 -12.47
C LYS A 332 -1.37 -34.06 -13.85
N ARG A 333 -1.45 -35.39 -13.96
CA ARG A 333 -1.75 -36.05 -15.21
C ARG A 333 -3.23 -35.86 -15.53
N VAL A 334 -3.52 -35.27 -16.69
CA VAL A 334 -4.89 -34.95 -17.14
C VAL A 334 -5.37 -36.02 -18.16
N SER A 335 -4.44 -36.74 -18.79
CA SER A 335 -4.75 -37.77 -19.79
C SER A 335 -4.43 -39.18 -19.29
N ALA A 336 -5.23 -40.17 -19.68
CA ALA A 336 -4.94 -41.60 -19.47
C ALA A 336 -3.77 -42.10 -20.32
N ASP A 337 -3.41 -41.36 -21.38
CA ASP A 337 -2.24 -41.67 -22.21
C ASP A 337 -0.94 -41.42 -21.41
N LYS A 338 -0.17 -42.50 -21.25
CA LYS A 338 1.10 -42.49 -20.50
C LYS A 338 2.16 -41.59 -21.15
N ASN A 339 2.06 -41.34 -22.45
CA ASN A 339 3.00 -40.52 -23.22
C ASN A 339 2.62 -39.03 -23.29
N ALA A 340 1.41 -38.68 -22.84
CA ALA A 340 0.99 -37.27 -22.80
C ALA A 340 1.81 -36.46 -21.79
N SER A 341 2.17 -35.23 -22.14
CA SER A 341 2.85 -34.30 -21.24
C SER A 341 1.98 -34.03 -20.01
N ILE A 342 2.59 -34.02 -18.83
CA ILE A 342 1.93 -33.69 -17.58
C ILE A 342 1.90 -32.16 -17.42
N PRO A 343 0.75 -31.50 -17.63
CA PRO A 343 0.69 -30.05 -17.54
C PRO A 343 0.92 -29.58 -16.10
N ARG A 344 1.55 -28.40 -15.96
CA ARG A 344 1.63 -27.70 -14.70
C ARG A 344 0.31 -26.98 -14.43
N GLY A 345 -0.20 -27.10 -13.22
CA GLY A 345 -1.45 -26.47 -12.80
C GLY A 345 -1.33 -25.71 -11.49
N VAL A 346 -2.29 -24.85 -11.24
CA VAL A 346 -2.46 -24.12 -9.96
C VAL A 346 -3.13 -25.05 -8.97
N VAL A 347 -2.61 -25.06 -7.73
CA VAL A 347 -3.20 -25.82 -6.61
C VAL A 347 -4.19 -24.92 -5.89
N LEU A 348 -5.46 -25.30 -5.91
CA LEU A 348 -6.52 -24.60 -5.20
C LEU A 348 -7.11 -25.47 -4.10
N THR A 349 -7.38 -24.83 -2.98
CA THR A 349 -8.15 -25.39 -1.86
C THR A 349 -9.17 -24.35 -1.46
N TRP A 350 -10.41 -24.49 -1.89
CA TRP A 350 -11.48 -23.57 -1.55
C TRP A 350 -11.97 -23.83 -0.11
N LYS A 351 -12.21 -22.76 0.64
CA LYS A 351 -13.04 -22.80 1.84
C LYS A 351 -14.40 -22.23 1.46
N LEU A 352 -15.42 -23.05 1.48
CA LEU A 352 -16.78 -22.63 1.24
C LEU A 352 -17.62 -22.84 2.52
N ASP A 353 -18.53 -21.88 2.73
CA ASP A 353 -19.69 -22.12 3.58
C ASP A 353 -20.52 -23.25 2.98
N ASP A 354 -20.97 -24.20 3.84
CA ASP A 354 -21.72 -25.37 3.39
C ASP A 354 -23.04 -25.02 2.67
N ASN A 355 -23.63 -23.87 2.97
CA ASN A 355 -24.87 -23.41 2.32
C ASN A 355 -24.61 -22.92 0.89
N ILE A 356 -23.55 -22.12 0.70
CA ILE A 356 -23.12 -21.65 -0.62
C ILE A 356 -22.71 -22.84 -1.49
N ARG A 357 -21.98 -23.81 -0.92
CA ARG A 357 -21.60 -25.06 -1.60
C ARG A 357 -22.81 -25.83 -2.09
N LYS A 358 -23.83 -26.03 -1.23
CA LYS A 358 -25.06 -26.76 -1.60
C LYS A 358 -25.84 -26.05 -2.69
N SER A 359 -25.94 -24.73 -2.66
CA SER A 359 -26.61 -23.92 -3.71
C SER A 359 -25.92 -24.08 -5.05
N LEU A 360 -24.61 -23.88 -5.13
CA LEU A 360 -23.82 -23.98 -6.35
C LEU A 360 -23.84 -25.40 -6.95
N ILE A 361 -23.76 -26.43 -6.09
CA ILE A 361 -23.85 -27.82 -6.53
C ILE A 361 -25.25 -28.10 -7.11
N LYS A 362 -26.30 -27.64 -6.44
CA LYS A 362 -27.69 -27.85 -6.88
C LYS A 362 -27.94 -27.21 -8.25
N GLU A 363 -27.49 -26.00 -8.47
CA GLU A 363 -27.59 -25.31 -9.78
C GLU A 363 -26.81 -26.04 -10.87
N HIS A 364 -25.58 -26.48 -10.57
CA HIS A 364 -24.77 -27.21 -11.54
C HIS A 364 -25.36 -28.54 -11.96
N PHE A 365 -25.93 -29.31 -11.03
CA PHE A 365 -26.60 -30.58 -11.35
C PHE A 365 -27.93 -30.37 -12.07
N ALA A 366 -28.69 -29.33 -11.72
CA ALA A 366 -29.93 -29.00 -12.45
C ALA A 366 -29.68 -28.65 -13.94
N GLU A 367 -28.59 -27.92 -14.24
CA GLU A 367 -28.20 -27.64 -15.63
C GLU A 367 -27.72 -28.88 -16.38
N ARG A 368 -27.01 -29.81 -15.73
CA ARG A 368 -26.52 -31.03 -16.31
C ARG A 368 -27.68 -31.97 -16.67
N ASP A 369 -28.67 -32.07 -15.80
CA ASP A 369 -29.87 -32.89 -16.06
C ASP A 369 -30.72 -32.31 -17.19
N ASN A 370 -30.82 -30.97 -17.31
CA ASN A 370 -31.48 -30.29 -18.41
C ASN A 370 -30.75 -30.46 -19.77
N LEU A 371 -29.41 -30.54 -19.76
CA LEU A 371 -28.63 -30.81 -20.97
C LEU A 371 -28.76 -32.24 -21.44
N LEU A 372 -28.77 -33.22 -20.51
CA LEU A 372 -28.98 -34.63 -20.82
C LEU A 372 -30.41 -34.93 -21.35
N LEU A 373 -31.42 -34.18 -20.89
CA LEU A 373 -32.79 -34.28 -21.40
C LEU A 373 -32.95 -33.69 -22.82
N LYS A 374 -32.10 -32.68 -23.18
CA LYS A 374 -32.10 -32.10 -24.54
C LYS A 374 -31.31 -32.91 -25.57
N GLU A 375 -30.33 -33.71 -25.14
CA GLU A 375 -29.59 -34.62 -26.03
C GLU A 375 -30.36 -35.93 -26.31
N ASN A 376 -31.40 -36.25 -25.54
CA ASN A 376 -32.26 -37.44 -25.69
C ASN A 376 -33.64 -37.12 -26.26
N SER A 377 -33.89 -35.90 -26.70
CA SER A 377 -35.12 -35.48 -27.42
C SER A 377 -34.78 -34.95 -28.80
#